data_7cb45fc6de60cf1e49b48e280036ed8e
#
_entry.id   7cb45fc6de60cf1e49b48e280036ed8e
#
_cell.length_a   1.000
_cell.length_b   1.000
_cell.length_c   1.000
_cell.angle_alpha   90.00
_cell.angle_beta   90.00
_cell.angle_gamma   90.00
#
_symmetry.space_group_name_H-M   'P 1'
#
loop_
_entity.id
_entity.type
_entity.pdbx_description
1 polymer ?
#
loop_
_entity_poly.entity_id
_entity_poly.type
_entity_poly.pdbx_seq_one_letter_code
_entity_poly.pdbx_strand_id
1 'polypeptide(L)'
;MKKNSLFLRLFALVLALMLSIPTLCLADGEATDTAELAEGADIRIMSYNILHPEWNDWIAIKGRDEIFLNILQYYMPDVVGIQEAGAKWHRFWIPKLIDTGIYSFACRKSNAEGFTFSTTTFLYNPKTVKLVDEYVLDLVPNHATRVLAVAVFETIADGTRFVVTNTHTSASYEKELYAQNFADLMVLAADEMKKYEGLPFFMTGDYNTDEAFEMYQTFMDTLGVKNTKYEADVMVRDHATYIGWQDEELEPNRDYCVDYIFFKGPADVKLYNVVVDHDAENASDHLPIYADIDLK
;
A
#
# COMPACT_ATOMS: atom_id res chain seq x y z
N MET A 1 -5.11 28.47 -60.24
CA MET A 1 -4.08 27.73 -59.49
C MET A 1 -3.44 28.59 -58.40
N LYS A 2 -4.19 29.18 -57.45
CA LYS A 2 -3.62 30.00 -56.33
C LYS A 2 -4.25 29.73 -54.97
N LYS A 3 -5.07 28.66 -54.80
CA LYS A 3 -5.73 28.33 -53.51
C LYS A 3 -5.00 27.29 -52.64
N ASN A 4 -4.02 26.55 -53.16
CA ASN A 4 -3.35 25.49 -52.43
C ASN A 4 -2.13 25.93 -51.58
N SER A 5 -1.64 27.16 -51.81
CA SER A 5 -0.46 27.68 -51.11
C SER A 5 -0.77 28.22 -49.71
N LEU A 6 -2.01 28.66 -49.47
CA LEU A 6 -2.42 29.20 -48.18
C LEU A 6 -2.71 28.09 -47.15
N PHE A 7 -3.27 26.96 -47.62
CA PHE A 7 -3.55 25.79 -46.75
C PHE A 7 -2.27 25.10 -46.30
N LEU A 8 -1.26 25.00 -47.18
CA LEU A 8 0.02 24.39 -46.78
C LEU A 8 0.81 25.27 -45.81
N ARG A 9 0.67 26.59 -45.87
CA ARG A 9 1.31 27.52 -44.93
C ARG A 9 0.62 27.56 -43.57
N LEU A 10 -0.70 27.40 -43.51
CA LEU A 10 -1.43 27.27 -42.26
C LEU A 10 -1.11 25.94 -41.54
N PHE A 11 -0.98 24.83 -42.31
CA PHE A 11 -0.64 23.53 -41.74
C PHE A 11 0.80 23.48 -41.20
N ALA A 12 1.74 24.14 -41.86
CA ALA A 12 3.12 24.27 -41.40
C ALA A 12 3.23 25.17 -40.15
N LEU A 13 2.37 26.19 -40.00
CA LEU A 13 2.35 27.05 -38.81
C LEU A 13 1.74 26.35 -37.58
N VAL A 14 0.72 25.52 -37.79
CA VAL A 14 0.11 24.75 -36.72
C VAL A 14 1.03 23.60 -36.24
N LEU A 15 1.78 22.97 -37.17
CA LEU A 15 2.76 21.95 -36.83
C LEU A 15 3.99 22.55 -36.11
N ALA A 16 4.39 23.79 -36.45
CA ALA A 16 5.48 24.49 -35.76
C ALA A 16 5.10 25.00 -34.37
N LEU A 17 3.78 25.29 -34.12
CA LEU A 17 3.30 25.65 -32.79
C LEU A 17 3.14 24.45 -31.87
N MET A 18 3.04 23.23 -32.41
CA MET A 18 2.98 22.01 -31.58
C MET A 18 4.38 21.48 -31.18
N LEU A 19 5.45 21.99 -31.76
CA LEU A 19 6.83 21.59 -31.46
C LEU A 19 7.58 22.56 -30.53
N SER A 20 6.95 23.65 -30.13
CA SER A 20 7.48 24.57 -29.13
C SER A 20 6.64 24.59 -27.87
N ILE A 21 6.49 23.43 -27.22
CA ILE A 21 6.20 23.39 -25.80
C ILE A 21 7.55 23.77 -25.15
N PRO A 22 7.66 24.91 -24.47
CA PRO A 22 8.85 25.17 -23.68
C PRO A 22 8.90 24.06 -22.64
N THR A 23 10.00 23.32 -22.60
CA THR A 23 10.37 22.54 -21.45
C THR A 23 10.38 23.52 -20.28
N LEU A 24 9.29 23.58 -19.54
CA LEU A 24 9.25 24.35 -18.31
C LEU A 24 10.24 23.64 -17.37
N CYS A 25 11.46 24.17 -17.31
CA CYS A 25 12.36 23.86 -16.21
C CYS A 25 11.64 24.36 -14.96
N LEU A 26 10.94 23.48 -14.27
CA LEU A 26 10.41 23.73 -12.93
C LEU A 26 11.63 23.84 -12.02
N ALA A 27 12.01 25.07 -11.70
CA ALA A 27 12.87 25.37 -10.57
C ALA A 27 12.08 24.95 -9.30
N ASP A 28 12.73 24.19 -8.43
CA ASP A 28 12.30 23.86 -7.08
C ASP A 28 10.78 23.57 -6.92
N GLY A 29 10.28 22.56 -7.67
CA GLY A 29 8.91 22.11 -7.54
C GLY A 29 8.78 21.20 -6.32
N GLU A 30 7.87 21.55 -5.42
CA GLU A 30 7.34 20.58 -4.44
C GLU A 30 6.98 19.29 -5.19
N ALA A 31 7.43 18.15 -4.67
CA ALA A 31 7.09 16.85 -5.24
C ALA A 31 5.57 16.74 -5.28
N THR A 32 5.01 16.56 -6.47
CA THR A 32 3.56 16.49 -6.64
C THR A 32 3.09 15.06 -6.50
N ASP A 33 1.96 14.88 -5.81
CA ASP A 33 1.25 13.61 -5.77
C ASP A 33 0.82 13.21 -7.20
N THR A 34 1.24 12.04 -7.66
CA THR A 34 1.04 11.64 -9.05
C THR A 34 0.62 10.18 -9.16
N ALA A 35 -0.26 9.91 -10.14
CA ALA A 35 -0.65 8.55 -10.52
C ALA A 35 0.50 7.77 -11.19
N GLU A 36 1.45 8.47 -11.79
CA GLU A 36 2.57 7.85 -12.49
C GLU A 36 3.61 7.32 -11.49
N LEU A 37 4.24 6.19 -11.81
CA LEU A 37 5.41 5.70 -11.07
C LEU A 37 6.53 6.72 -11.12
N ALA A 38 7.27 6.84 -10.02
CA ALA A 38 8.48 7.65 -9.98
C ALA A 38 9.49 7.17 -11.02
N GLU A 39 10.28 8.09 -11.57
CA GLU A 39 11.31 7.75 -12.55
C GLU A 39 12.29 6.72 -12.01
N GLY A 40 12.47 5.62 -12.73
CA GLY A 40 13.35 4.51 -12.36
C GLY A 40 12.74 3.53 -11.34
N ALA A 41 11.47 3.64 -11.01
CA ALA A 41 10.77 2.63 -10.23
C ALA A 41 10.15 1.55 -11.15
N ASP A 42 10.15 0.31 -10.67
CA ASP A 42 9.56 -0.84 -11.35
C ASP A 42 8.15 -1.14 -10.87
N ILE A 43 7.88 -0.93 -9.58
CA ILE A 43 6.61 -1.25 -8.93
C ILE A 43 6.20 -0.21 -7.89
N ARG A 44 4.90 -0.15 -7.61
CA ARG A 44 4.30 0.58 -6.48
C ARG A 44 3.71 -0.40 -5.48
N ILE A 45 4.15 -0.32 -4.22
CA ILE A 45 3.60 -1.06 -3.10
C ILE A 45 2.80 -0.10 -2.21
N MET A 46 1.58 -0.49 -1.82
CA MET A 46 0.70 0.28 -0.94
C MET A 46 0.37 -0.52 0.32
N SER A 47 0.20 0.16 1.46
CA SER A 47 -0.40 -0.37 2.68
C SER A 47 -1.64 0.43 3.02
N TYR A 48 -2.76 -0.24 3.35
CA TYR A 48 -4.01 0.43 3.66
C TYR A 48 -4.88 -0.36 4.65
N ASN A 49 -5.05 0.17 5.85
CA ASN A 49 -6.12 -0.24 6.75
C ASN A 49 -7.43 0.40 6.28
N ILE A 50 -8.41 -0.42 5.90
CA ILE A 50 -9.66 -0.01 5.25
C ILE A 50 -10.85 0.09 6.22
N LEU A 51 -10.61 0.08 7.50
CA LEU A 51 -11.57 0.13 8.60
C LEU A 51 -12.67 -0.95 8.54
N HIS A 52 -12.67 -1.81 9.53
CA HIS A 52 -13.59 -2.96 9.64
C HIS A 52 -15.05 -2.50 9.83
N PRO A 53 -15.99 -2.82 8.93
CA PRO A 53 -17.35 -2.28 8.98
C PRO A 53 -18.25 -2.96 10.01
N GLU A 54 -17.81 -4.08 10.60
CA GLU A 54 -18.63 -4.89 11.51
C GLU A 54 -18.44 -4.53 12.97
N TRP A 55 -17.39 -3.78 13.32
CA TRP A 55 -17.13 -3.34 14.69
C TRP A 55 -18.10 -2.26 15.15
N ASN A 56 -18.61 -1.47 14.20
CA ASN A 56 -19.60 -0.44 14.45
C ASN A 56 -20.72 -0.60 13.42
N ASP A 57 -21.90 -1.04 13.85
CA ASP A 57 -23.07 -1.30 12.98
C ASP A 57 -23.50 -0.08 12.15
N TRP A 58 -23.10 1.12 12.56
CA TRP A 58 -23.40 2.38 11.87
C TRP A 58 -22.37 2.77 10.80
N ILE A 59 -21.16 2.18 10.82
CA ILE A 59 -20.15 2.42 9.79
C ILE A 59 -20.48 1.58 8.56
N ALA A 60 -21.30 2.13 7.67
CA ALA A 60 -21.65 1.46 6.43
C ALA A 60 -20.45 1.45 5.47
N ILE A 61 -20.32 0.38 4.66
CA ILE A 61 -19.37 0.34 3.55
C ILE A 61 -19.76 1.34 2.46
N LYS A 62 -21.10 1.61 2.32
CA LYS A 62 -21.63 2.41 1.24
C LYS A 62 -20.98 3.80 1.13
N GLY A 63 -20.43 4.06 -0.04
CA GLY A 63 -19.66 5.28 -0.32
C GLY A 63 -18.18 5.13 -0.05
N ARG A 64 -17.78 4.41 0.99
CA ARG A 64 -16.36 4.11 1.29
C ARG A 64 -15.74 3.19 0.24
N ASP A 65 -16.51 2.22 -0.26
CA ASP A 65 -16.12 1.34 -1.33
C ASP A 65 -15.81 2.08 -2.65
N GLU A 66 -16.58 3.12 -2.95
CA GLU A 66 -16.36 3.97 -4.14
C GLU A 66 -15.08 4.81 -3.98
N ILE A 67 -14.85 5.40 -2.81
CA ILE A 67 -13.65 6.20 -2.53
C ILE A 67 -12.40 5.31 -2.62
N PHE A 68 -12.42 4.16 -1.95
CA PHE A 68 -11.32 3.21 -2.01
C PHE A 68 -11.02 2.75 -3.44
N LEU A 69 -12.05 2.43 -4.23
CA LEU A 69 -11.88 2.07 -5.64
C LEU A 69 -11.23 3.21 -6.44
N ASN A 70 -11.65 4.45 -6.22
CA ASN A 70 -11.09 5.62 -6.88
C ASN A 70 -9.61 5.80 -6.53
N ILE A 71 -9.22 5.63 -5.26
CA ILE A 71 -7.83 5.67 -4.81
C ILE A 71 -7.01 4.61 -5.54
N LEU A 72 -7.47 3.36 -5.55
CA LEU A 72 -6.74 2.27 -6.24
C LEU A 72 -6.64 2.49 -7.74
N GLN A 73 -7.68 3.03 -8.38
CA GLN A 73 -7.67 3.30 -9.82
C GLN A 73 -6.80 4.50 -10.19
N TYR A 74 -6.66 5.47 -9.29
CA TYR A 74 -5.80 6.62 -9.52
C TYR A 74 -4.32 6.25 -9.35
N TYR A 75 -3.97 5.66 -8.22
CA TYR A 75 -2.57 5.35 -7.90
C TYR A 75 -2.07 4.05 -8.54
N MET A 76 -2.95 3.16 -8.97
CA MET A 76 -2.65 1.90 -9.65
C MET A 76 -1.52 1.08 -9.00
N PRO A 77 -1.52 0.87 -7.66
CA PRO A 77 -0.48 0.08 -7.02
C PRO A 77 -0.42 -1.35 -7.58
N ASP A 78 0.79 -1.89 -7.70
CA ASP A 78 1.02 -3.25 -8.18
C ASP A 78 0.66 -4.28 -7.11
N VAL A 79 0.95 -3.95 -5.83
CA VAL A 79 0.57 -4.75 -4.66
C VAL A 79 0.04 -3.85 -3.56
N VAL A 80 -1.07 -4.23 -2.94
CA VAL A 80 -1.69 -3.55 -1.80
C VAL A 80 -1.83 -4.51 -0.65
N GLY A 81 -1.13 -4.25 0.47
CA GLY A 81 -1.40 -4.89 1.75
C GLY A 81 -2.62 -4.23 2.39
N ILE A 82 -3.68 -5.03 2.61
CA ILE A 82 -4.93 -4.54 3.20
C ILE A 82 -5.07 -5.07 4.61
N GLN A 83 -5.46 -4.21 5.54
CA GLN A 83 -5.83 -4.57 6.91
C GLN A 83 -7.32 -4.26 7.11
N GLU A 84 -7.93 -4.93 8.07
CA GLU A 84 -9.34 -4.83 8.43
C GLU A 84 -10.36 -5.17 7.33
N ALA A 85 -9.97 -5.98 6.35
CA ALA A 85 -10.86 -6.49 5.32
C ALA A 85 -11.89 -7.47 5.89
N GLY A 86 -12.83 -7.00 6.71
CA GLY A 86 -13.85 -7.82 7.34
C GLY A 86 -14.82 -8.49 6.36
N ALA A 87 -15.72 -9.32 6.88
CA ALA A 87 -16.61 -10.16 6.08
C ALA A 87 -17.50 -9.36 5.11
N LYS A 88 -17.95 -8.16 5.49
CA LYS A 88 -18.74 -7.31 4.59
C LYS A 88 -17.93 -6.79 3.40
N TRP A 89 -16.66 -6.44 3.62
CA TRP A 89 -15.74 -6.11 2.54
C TRP A 89 -15.62 -7.27 1.56
N HIS A 90 -15.33 -8.47 2.03
CA HIS A 90 -15.22 -9.66 1.20
C HIS A 90 -16.51 -10.05 0.49
N ARG A 91 -17.67 -9.79 1.10
CA ARG A 91 -18.97 -10.21 0.55
C ARG A 91 -19.50 -9.26 -0.53
N PHE A 92 -19.30 -7.96 -0.36
CA PHE A 92 -20.02 -6.98 -1.18
C PHE A 92 -19.08 -6.17 -2.07
N TRP A 93 -17.94 -5.80 -1.56
CA TRP A 93 -17.09 -4.84 -2.23
C TRP A 93 -15.95 -5.48 -3.03
N ILE A 94 -15.23 -6.38 -2.44
CA ILE A 94 -14.11 -7.05 -3.08
C ILE A 94 -14.49 -7.76 -4.39
N PRO A 95 -15.67 -8.44 -4.49
CA PRO A 95 -16.13 -8.97 -5.77
C PRO A 95 -16.27 -7.89 -6.84
N LYS A 96 -16.81 -6.71 -6.52
CA LYS A 96 -16.91 -5.61 -7.48
C LYS A 96 -15.55 -5.19 -8.01
N LEU A 97 -14.54 -5.12 -7.14
CA LEU A 97 -13.18 -4.76 -7.54
C LEU A 97 -12.55 -5.80 -8.46
N ILE A 98 -12.75 -7.09 -8.18
CA ILE A 98 -12.28 -8.19 -9.04
C ILE A 98 -13.01 -8.16 -10.38
N ASP A 99 -14.30 -7.89 -10.40
CA ASP A 99 -15.11 -7.81 -11.62
C ASP A 99 -14.62 -6.68 -12.55
N THR A 100 -13.88 -5.68 -12.04
CA THR A 100 -13.20 -4.69 -12.90
C THR A 100 -12.07 -5.29 -13.72
N GLY A 101 -11.53 -6.46 -13.33
CA GLY A 101 -10.37 -7.10 -13.95
C GLY A 101 -9.05 -6.36 -13.74
N ILE A 102 -9.02 -5.36 -12.83
CA ILE A 102 -7.82 -4.58 -12.50
C ILE A 102 -7.01 -5.30 -11.43
N TYR A 103 -7.70 -5.87 -10.42
CA TYR A 103 -7.05 -6.52 -9.29
C TYR A 103 -7.45 -7.97 -9.11
N SER A 104 -6.54 -8.74 -8.54
CA SER A 104 -6.73 -10.10 -8.03
C SER A 104 -6.37 -10.16 -6.56
N PHE A 105 -6.71 -11.26 -5.90
CA PHE A 105 -6.46 -11.48 -4.48
C PHE A 105 -5.32 -12.44 -4.21
N ALA A 106 -4.59 -12.20 -3.10
CA ALA A 106 -3.71 -13.17 -2.47
C ALA A 106 -3.96 -13.25 -0.95
N CYS A 107 -3.59 -14.38 -0.35
CA CYS A 107 -3.69 -14.67 1.09
C CYS A 107 -5.12 -14.61 1.64
N ARG A 108 -6.08 -15.19 0.92
CA ARG A 108 -7.45 -15.34 1.39
C ARG A 108 -7.57 -16.56 2.31
N LYS A 109 -7.79 -16.32 3.59
CA LYS A 109 -8.12 -17.39 4.55
C LYS A 109 -9.63 -17.60 4.56
N SER A 110 -10.10 -18.80 4.23
CA SER A 110 -11.54 -19.14 4.20
C SER A 110 -11.82 -20.28 5.15
N ASN A 111 -13.03 -20.29 5.74
CA ASN A 111 -13.50 -21.43 6.53
C ASN A 111 -13.93 -22.61 5.64
N ALA A 112 -14.29 -23.73 6.25
CA ALA A 112 -14.73 -24.95 5.55
C ALA A 112 -15.99 -24.76 4.67
N GLU A 113 -16.77 -23.72 4.91
CA GLU A 113 -17.96 -23.34 4.16
C GLU A 113 -17.64 -22.39 2.98
N GLY A 114 -16.36 -22.01 2.81
CA GLY A 114 -15.89 -21.11 1.74
C GLY A 114 -16.06 -19.62 2.04
N PHE A 115 -16.45 -19.25 3.26
CA PHE A 115 -16.51 -17.83 3.65
C PHE A 115 -15.12 -17.31 3.99
N THR A 116 -14.70 -16.27 3.30
CA THR A 116 -13.45 -15.57 3.59
C THR A 116 -13.60 -14.76 4.87
N PHE A 117 -12.64 -14.90 5.78
CA PHE A 117 -12.60 -14.17 7.05
C PHE A 117 -11.23 -13.52 7.33
N SER A 118 -10.29 -13.60 6.37
CA SER A 118 -9.00 -12.94 6.53
C SER A 118 -9.19 -11.43 6.52
N THR A 119 -8.88 -10.80 7.64
CA THR A 119 -8.89 -9.32 7.74
C THR A 119 -7.61 -8.71 7.19
N THR A 120 -6.56 -9.53 7.01
CA THR A 120 -5.25 -9.15 6.49
C THR A 120 -5.01 -9.95 5.20
N THR A 121 -4.92 -9.26 4.08
CA THR A 121 -4.88 -9.88 2.75
C THR A 121 -4.15 -8.96 1.76
N PHE A 122 -4.02 -9.39 0.49
CA PHE A 122 -3.47 -8.56 -0.57
C PHE A 122 -4.46 -8.39 -1.72
N LEU A 123 -4.40 -7.22 -2.35
CA LEU A 123 -4.76 -7.04 -3.75
C LEU A 123 -3.48 -6.92 -4.57
N TYR A 124 -3.51 -7.42 -5.80
CA TYR A 124 -2.40 -7.21 -6.73
C TYR A 124 -2.92 -7.04 -8.15
N ASN A 125 -2.20 -6.27 -8.95
CA ASN A 125 -2.50 -6.04 -10.35
C ASN A 125 -1.91 -7.20 -11.21
N PRO A 126 -2.74 -8.12 -11.74
CA PRO A 126 -2.24 -9.27 -12.48
C PRO A 126 -1.67 -8.92 -13.87
N LYS A 127 -1.72 -7.65 -14.27
CA LYS A 127 -1.12 -7.16 -15.53
C LYS A 127 0.33 -6.73 -15.35
N THR A 128 0.73 -6.42 -14.12
CA THR A 128 2.08 -5.93 -13.81
C THR A 128 2.89 -6.93 -13.00
N VAL A 129 2.22 -7.68 -12.10
CA VAL A 129 2.85 -8.71 -11.29
C VAL A 129 2.09 -10.03 -11.32
N LYS A 130 2.82 -11.12 -11.23
CA LYS A 130 2.30 -12.48 -11.14
C LYS A 130 2.51 -13.02 -9.74
N LEU A 131 1.46 -13.57 -9.13
CA LEU A 131 1.56 -14.30 -7.87
C LEU A 131 2.24 -15.65 -8.12
N VAL A 132 3.33 -15.92 -7.39
CA VAL A 132 4.13 -17.15 -7.48
C VAL A 132 3.81 -18.11 -6.34
N ASP A 133 3.70 -17.58 -5.11
CA ASP A 133 3.39 -18.35 -3.90
C ASP A 133 2.64 -17.49 -2.90
N GLU A 134 1.79 -18.11 -2.08
CA GLU A 134 1.05 -17.42 -1.01
C GLU A 134 0.72 -18.33 0.16
N TYR A 135 0.79 -17.80 1.37
CA TYR A 135 0.32 -18.48 2.58
C TYR A 135 0.14 -17.48 3.73
N VAL A 136 -0.46 -17.97 4.81
CA VAL A 136 -0.76 -17.18 6.01
C VAL A 136 -0.25 -17.91 7.24
N LEU A 137 0.51 -17.19 8.07
CA LEU A 137 1.07 -17.65 9.33
C LEU A 137 0.31 -16.99 10.49
N ASP A 138 -0.13 -17.77 11.48
CA ASP A 138 -0.82 -17.23 12.66
C ASP A 138 0.21 -16.59 13.61
N LEU A 139 0.02 -15.31 13.97
CA LEU A 139 0.88 -14.62 14.95
C LEU A 139 0.58 -15.07 16.39
N VAL A 140 -0.68 -15.34 16.69
CA VAL A 140 -1.10 -15.85 17.99
C VAL A 140 -1.98 -17.08 17.76
N PRO A 141 -1.67 -18.22 18.40
CA PRO A 141 -2.51 -19.41 18.29
C PRO A 141 -3.96 -19.08 18.63
N ASN A 142 -4.88 -19.45 17.75
CA ASN A 142 -6.33 -19.22 17.87
C ASN A 142 -6.83 -17.77 17.72
N HIS A 143 -5.98 -16.82 17.33
CA HIS A 143 -6.40 -15.47 16.95
C HIS A 143 -6.46 -15.36 15.41
N ALA A 144 -7.60 -15.66 14.83
CA ALA A 144 -7.79 -15.75 13.37
C ALA A 144 -7.54 -14.42 12.60
N THR A 145 -7.50 -13.29 13.31
CA THR A 145 -7.33 -11.96 12.73
C THR A 145 -5.92 -11.40 12.84
N ARG A 146 -5.05 -12.00 13.68
CA ARG A 146 -3.65 -11.57 13.84
C ARG A 146 -2.74 -12.56 13.15
N VAL A 147 -2.34 -12.19 11.93
CA VAL A 147 -1.59 -13.06 11.02
C VAL A 147 -0.46 -12.29 10.34
N LEU A 148 0.53 -13.04 9.86
CA LEU A 148 1.47 -12.60 8.85
C LEU A 148 1.08 -13.26 7.52
N ALA A 149 0.50 -12.50 6.61
CA ALA A 149 0.25 -12.93 5.25
C ALA A 149 1.55 -12.78 4.45
N VAL A 150 1.91 -13.79 3.68
CA VAL A 150 3.14 -13.83 2.88
C VAL A 150 2.77 -14.12 1.42
N ALA A 151 3.23 -13.29 0.51
CA ALA A 151 3.07 -13.47 -0.92
C ALA A 151 4.38 -13.23 -1.66
N VAL A 152 4.69 -14.12 -2.61
CA VAL A 152 5.83 -14.00 -3.51
C VAL A 152 5.30 -13.58 -4.86
N PHE A 153 5.81 -12.49 -5.37
CA PHE A 153 5.45 -11.96 -6.69
C PHE A 153 6.63 -12.01 -7.66
N GLU A 154 6.30 -11.95 -8.93
CA GLU A 154 7.24 -11.84 -10.04
C GLU A 154 6.72 -10.74 -10.99
N THR A 155 7.54 -9.76 -11.34
CA THR A 155 7.18 -8.72 -12.30
C THR A 155 6.90 -9.35 -13.67
N ILE A 156 5.88 -8.86 -14.37
CA ILE A 156 5.58 -9.31 -15.74
C ILE A 156 6.62 -8.77 -16.74
N ALA A 157 7.20 -7.60 -16.45
CA ALA A 157 8.09 -6.91 -17.36
C ALA A 157 9.42 -7.68 -17.59
N ASP A 158 10.03 -8.19 -16.53
CA ASP A 158 11.38 -8.78 -16.60
C ASP A 158 11.56 -10.07 -15.78
N GLY A 159 10.54 -10.48 -15.00
CA GLY A 159 10.57 -11.69 -14.19
C GLY A 159 11.31 -11.53 -12.85
N THR A 160 11.57 -10.30 -12.41
CA THR A 160 12.19 -10.05 -11.10
C THR A 160 11.26 -10.47 -9.98
N ARG A 161 11.77 -11.29 -9.03
CA ARG A 161 10.99 -11.79 -7.89
C ARG A 161 11.21 -10.94 -6.67
N PHE A 162 10.13 -10.76 -5.90
CA PHE A 162 10.15 -10.09 -4.62
C PHE A 162 9.09 -10.68 -3.68
N VAL A 163 9.25 -10.44 -2.39
CA VAL A 163 8.35 -10.91 -1.34
C VAL A 163 7.65 -9.71 -0.72
N VAL A 164 6.35 -9.83 -0.51
CA VAL A 164 5.59 -8.87 0.29
C VAL A 164 4.89 -9.61 1.41
N THR A 165 5.07 -9.12 2.63
CA THR A 165 4.29 -9.58 3.78
C THR A 165 3.32 -8.49 4.21
N ASN A 166 2.21 -8.90 4.84
CA ASN A 166 1.21 -7.97 5.36
C ASN A 166 0.75 -8.43 6.73
N THR A 167 0.62 -7.49 7.67
CA THR A 167 0.22 -7.78 9.04
C THR A 167 -0.72 -6.71 9.59
N HIS A 168 -1.41 -7.05 10.69
CA HIS A 168 -2.11 -6.10 11.54
C HIS A 168 -1.93 -6.56 12.99
N THR A 169 -1.10 -5.87 13.76
CA THR A 169 -0.82 -6.19 15.16
C THR A 169 -1.92 -5.68 16.09
N SER A 170 -1.93 -6.15 17.32
CA SER A 170 -2.85 -5.61 18.34
C SER A 170 -2.48 -4.20 18.75
N ALA A 171 -3.47 -3.40 19.10
CA ALA A 171 -3.27 -2.04 19.56
C ALA A 171 -2.46 -1.99 20.88
N SER A 172 -1.70 -0.94 21.08
CA SER A 172 -0.77 -0.79 22.21
C SER A 172 -1.44 -0.79 23.61
N TYR A 173 -2.73 -0.48 23.68
CA TYR A 173 -3.49 -0.59 24.93
C TYR A 173 -3.77 -2.03 25.37
N GLU A 174 -3.70 -3.01 24.45
CA GLU A 174 -3.78 -4.45 24.70
C GLU A 174 -2.40 -5.02 25.07
N LYS A 175 -1.75 -4.49 26.09
CA LYS A 175 -0.31 -4.63 26.40
C LYS A 175 0.29 -6.03 26.22
N GLU A 176 -0.37 -7.07 26.77
CA GLU A 176 0.14 -8.45 26.69
C GLU A 176 0.05 -8.99 25.26
N LEU A 177 -1.08 -8.78 24.59
CA LEU A 177 -1.31 -9.23 23.23
C LEU A 177 -0.43 -8.45 22.24
N TYR A 178 -0.27 -7.14 22.44
CA TYR A 178 0.63 -6.30 21.67
C TYR A 178 2.08 -6.81 21.73
N ALA A 179 2.62 -7.02 22.93
CA ALA A 179 3.99 -7.52 23.11
C ALA A 179 4.17 -8.91 22.49
N GLN A 180 3.18 -9.82 22.66
CA GLN A 180 3.21 -11.15 22.08
C GLN A 180 3.16 -11.09 20.55
N ASN A 181 2.30 -10.25 19.97
CA ASN A 181 2.22 -10.10 18.50
C ASN A 181 3.56 -9.66 17.90
N PHE A 182 4.24 -8.68 18.52
CA PHE A 182 5.53 -8.25 18.05
C PHE A 182 6.62 -9.31 18.19
N ALA A 183 6.62 -10.05 19.31
CA ALA A 183 7.56 -11.16 19.52
C ALA A 183 7.39 -12.24 18.44
N ASP A 184 6.16 -12.68 18.19
CA ASP A 184 5.87 -13.70 17.17
C ASP A 184 6.12 -13.17 15.76
N LEU A 185 5.75 -11.92 15.48
CA LEU A 185 6.00 -11.27 14.19
C LEU A 185 7.50 -11.21 13.87
N MET A 186 8.34 -10.82 14.83
CA MET A 186 9.78 -10.76 14.63
C MET A 186 10.38 -12.14 14.33
N VAL A 187 9.91 -13.19 15.01
CA VAL A 187 10.38 -14.57 14.75
C VAL A 187 9.95 -15.01 13.35
N LEU A 188 8.67 -14.91 13.03
CA LEU A 188 8.14 -15.36 11.74
C LEU A 188 8.73 -14.56 10.58
N ALA A 189 8.84 -13.24 10.71
CA ALA A 189 9.44 -12.41 9.68
C ALA A 189 10.93 -12.72 9.45
N ALA A 190 11.69 -12.99 10.52
CA ALA A 190 13.09 -13.38 10.40
C ALA A 190 13.25 -14.72 9.67
N ASP A 191 12.38 -15.70 9.96
CA ASP A 191 12.38 -17.00 9.31
C ASP A 191 12.02 -16.85 7.80
N GLU A 192 11.03 -16.02 7.46
CA GLU A 192 10.66 -15.77 6.09
C GLU A 192 11.76 -14.99 5.32
N MET A 193 12.38 -13.99 5.93
CA MET A 193 13.54 -13.30 5.34
C MET A 193 14.70 -14.23 5.06
N LYS A 194 14.95 -15.21 5.93
CA LYS A 194 15.94 -16.24 5.72
C LYS A 194 15.56 -17.21 4.60
N LYS A 195 14.28 -17.60 4.51
CA LYS A 195 13.75 -18.48 3.46
C LYS A 195 13.91 -17.85 2.07
N TYR A 196 13.72 -16.54 1.98
CA TYR A 196 13.81 -15.77 0.74
C TYR A 196 15.05 -14.89 0.67
N GLU A 197 16.14 -15.33 1.30
CA GLU A 197 17.40 -14.59 1.31
C GLU A 197 17.86 -14.24 -0.12
N GLY A 198 18.23 -12.99 -0.31
CA GLY A 198 18.67 -12.46 -1.61
C GLY A 198 17.56 -11.84 -2.46
N LEU A 199 16.29 -12.02 -2.11
CA LEU A 199 15.18 -11.31 -2.77
C LEU A 199 14.88 -9.97 -2.06
N PRO A 200 14.39 -8.96 -2.79
CA PRO A 200 13.73 -7.82 -2.16
C PRO A 200 12.56 -8.29 -1.30
N PHE A 201 12.52 -7.85 -0.05
CA PHE A 201 11.53 -8.26 0.95
C PHE A 201 10.87 -7.02 1.53
N PHE A 202 9.55 -6.90 1.38
CA PHE A 202 8.76 -5.78 1.85
C PHE A 202 7.76 -6.24 2.92
N MET A 203 7.48 -5.37 3.88
CA MET A 203 6.56 -5.63 4.97
C MET A 203 5.57 -4.48 5.09
N THR A 204 4.36 -4.69 4.60
CA THR A 204 3.23 -3.75 4.75
C THR A 204 2.45 -4.07 6.02
N GLY A 205 1.78 -3.10 6.60
CA GLY A 205 0.88 -3.36 7.73
C GLY A 205 0.50 -2.15 8.54
N ASP A 206 -0.55 -2.34 9.33
CA ASP A 206 -0.86 -1.55 10.50
C ASP A 206 -0.20 -2.22 11.72
N TYR A 207 0.87 -1.60 12.19
CA TYR A 207 1.66 -2.13 13.30
C TYR A 207 1.17 -1.64 14.66
N ASN A 208 0.18 -0.75 14.70
CA ASN A 208 -0.35 -0.17 15.94
C ASN A 208 0.75 0.36 16.89
N THR A 209 1.88 0.75 16.33
CA THR A 209 3.03 1.31 17.06
C THR A 209 3.53 2.56 16.36
N ASP A 210 3.71 3.61 17.12
CA ASP A 210 4.27 4.86 16.63
C ASP A 210 5.81 4.83 16.67
N GLU A 211 6.46 5.62 15.82
CA GLU A 211 7.92 5.74 15.74
C GLU A 211 8.57 6.17 17.06
N ALA A 212 7.84 6.85 17.94
CA ALA A 212 8.31 7.24 19.27
C ALA A 212 8.32 6.09 20.28
N PHE A 213 7.71 4.96 19.98
CA PHE A 213 7.65 3.81 20.88
C PHE A 213 8.91 2.93 20.76
N GLU A 214 9.43 2.48 21.90
CA GLU A 214 10.58 1.56 21.95
C GLU A 214 10.39 0.32 21.07
N MET A 215 9.16 -0.17 20.92
CA MET A 215 8.83 -1.34 20.11
C MET A 215 9.15 -1.13 18.63
N TYR A 216 8.92 0.07 18.09
CA TYR A 216 9.29 0.41 16.71
C TYR A 216 10.80 0.21 16.48
N GLN A 217 11.63 0.81 17.33
CA GLN A 217 13.08 0.68 17.20
C GLN A 217 13.54 -0.76 17.43
N THR A 218 12.97 -1.45 18.41
CA THR A 218 13.27 -2.87 18.69
C THR A 218 12.97 -3.75 17.47
N PHE A 219 11.83 -3.52 16.80
CA PHE A 219 11.45 -4.22 15.60
C PHE A 219 12.44 -3.99 14.45
N MET A 220 12.76 -2.72 14.20
CA MET A 220 13.71 -2.32 13.16
C MET A 220 15.09 -2.95 13.38
N ASP A 221 15.63 -2.85 14.59
CA ASP A 221 16.96 -3.36 14.93
C ASP A 221 17.02 -4.89 14.89
N THR A 222 15.99 -5.56 15.38
CA THR A 222 15.93 -7.03 15.44
C THR A 222 15.92 -7.65 14.04
N LEU A 223 15.11 -7.08 13.13
CA LEU A 223 14.99 -7.60 11.76
C LEU A 223 16.02 -7.03 10.80
N GLY A 224 16.64 -5.90 11.14
CA GLY A 224 17.55 -5.17 10.27
C GLY A 224 16.83 -4.69 9.01
N VAL A 225 15.59 -4.25 9.16
CA VAL A 225 14.77 -3.65 8.09
C VAL A 225 14.91 -2.14 8.09
N LYS A 226 14.55 -1.51 6.98
CA LYS A 226 14.51 -0.07 6.80
C LYS A 226 13.07 0.37 6.57
N ASN A 227 12.73 1.61 6.97
CA ASN A 227 11.44 2.21 6.66
C ASN A 227 11.54 2.95 5.32
N THR A 228 10.64 2.65 4.39
CA THR A 228 10.60 3.30 3.06
C THR A 228 10.47 4.81 3.15
N LYS A 229 9.79 5.33 4.17
CA LYS A 229 9.65 6.76 4.44
C LYS A 229 11.01 7.48 4.49
N TYR A 230 12.01 6.90 5.15
CA TYR A 230 13.32 7.52 5.37
C TYR A 230 14.37 7.16 4.31
N GLU A 231 14.09 6.16 3.47
CA GLU A 231 15.00 5.72 2.42
C GLU A 231 14.59 6.25 1.03
N ALA A 232 13.43 6.90 0.93
CA ALA A 232 12.93 7.43 -0.34
C ALA A 232 13.79 8.58 -0.87
N ASP A 233 14.12 8.53 -2.17
CA ASP A 233 14.75 9.65 -2.88
C ASP A 233 13.86 10.90 -2.84
N VAL A 234 12.53 10.70 -2.90
CA VAL A 234 11.51 11.75 -2.85
C VAL A 234 10.43 11.39 -1.83
N MET A 235 10.23 12.25 -0.83
CA MET A 235 9.08 12.19 0.07
C MET A 235 8.05 13.22 -0.39
N VAL A 236 6.90 12.76 -0.90
CA VAL A 236 5.82 13.66 -1.34
C VAL A 236 5.11 14.28 -0.14
N ARG A 237 4.70 13.43 0.80
CA ARG A 237 4.07 13.88 2.06
C ARG A 237 4.51 13.02 3.22
N ASP A 238 4.75 13.71 4.35
CA ASP A 238 4.85 13.14 5.68
C ASP A 238 3.62 13.57 6.46
N HIS A 239 2.75 12.61 6.77
CA HIS A 239 1.49 12.84 7.48
C HIS A 239 1.21 11.70 8.44
N ALA A 240 0.39 11.94 9.48
CA ALA A 240 -0.16 10.87 10.30
C ALA A 240 -0.88 9.85 9.42
N THR A 241 -0.73 8.57 9.73
CA THR A 241 -1.44 7.51 9.00
C THR A 241 -2.73 7.10 9.69
N TYR A 242 -2.82 7.20 11.02
CA TYR A 242 -4.06 7.09 11.78
C TYR A 242 -4.62 8.47 12.07
N ILE A 243 -5.80 8.76 11.58
CA ILE A 243 -6.49 10.05 11.69
C ILE A 243 -7.77 9.97 12.55
N GLY A 244 -8.16 8.75 12.98
CA GLY A 244 -9.42 8.51 13.67
C GLY A 244 -10.64 8.60 12.75
N TRP A 245 -11.78 8.14 13.25
CA TRP A 245 -13.04 8.25 12.51
C TRP A 245 -13.81 9.53 12.96
N GLN A 246 -14.57 10.09 12.06
CA GLN A 246 -15.26 11.40 12.05
C GLN A 246 -15.75 12.01 13.40
N ASP A 247 -15.97 11.20 14.43
CA ASP A 247 -16.46 11.63 15.74
C ASP A 247 -15.40 11.48 16.86
N GLU A 248 -14.17 11.08 16.55
CA GLU A 248 -13.11 11.00 17.54
C GLU A 248 -12.46 12.38 17.70
N GLU A 249 -12.50 12.93 18.94
CA GLU A 249 -11.68 14.08 19.31
C GLU A 249 -10.21 13.64 19.36
N LEU A 250 -9.53 13.67 18.21
CA LEU A 250 -8.08 13.51 18.19
C LEU A 250 -7.41 14.76 18.74
N GLU A 251 -6.39 14.58 19.55
CA GLU A 251 -5.51 15.69 19.97
C GLU A 251 -4.96 16.38 18.71
N PRO A 252 -5.16 17.68 18.54
CA PRO A 252 -4.94 18.38 17.27
C PRO A 252 -3.48 18.44 16.75
N ASN A 253 -2.54 17.73 17.37
CA ASN A 253 -1.13 17.65 16.98
C ASN A 253 -0.55 16.22 17.07
N ARG A 254 -1.38 15.20 16.95
CA ARG A 254 -0.88 13.82 16.95
C ARG A 254 -0.48 13.43 15.53
N ASP A 255 0.80 13.54 15.23
CA ASP A 255 1.42 12.85 14.11
C ASP A 255 1.51 11.36 14.47
N TYR A 256 0.40 10.62 14.32
CA TYR A 256 0.32 9.22 14.71
C TYR A 256 0.54 8.34 13.49
N CYS A 257 1.80 7.92 13.27
CA CYS A 257 2.16 6.99 12.24
C CYS A 257 2.16 5.57 12.83
N VAL A 258 1.28 4.71 12.32
CA VAL A 258 1.16 3.31 12.74
C VAL A 258 1.17 2.33 11.56
N ASP A 259 1.02 2.85 10.34
CA ASP A 259 1.08 2.10 9.10
C ASP A 259 2.45 2.28 8.46
N TYR A 260 3.09 1.17 8.06
CA TYR A 260 4.44 1.20 7.51
C TYR A 260 4.58 0.29 6.29
N ILE A 261 5.57 0.62 5.48
CA ILE A 261 6.18 -0.26 4.50
C ILE A 261 7.66 -0.35 4.87
N PHE A 262 8.05 -1.43 5.53
CA PHE A 262 9.45 -1.73 5.77
C PHE A 262 10.02 -2.57 4.65
N PHE A 263 11.34 -2.54 4.46
CA PHE A 263 11.98 -3.38 3.48
C PHE A 263 13.39 -3.83 3.89
N LYS A 264 13.84 -4.91 3.24
CA LYS A 264 15.19 -5.45 3.33
C LYS A 264 15.57 -6.09 2.00
N GLY A 265 16.86 -6.09 1.68
CA GLY A 265 17.38 -6.71 0.46
C GLY A 265 17.64 -5.70 -0.66
N PRO A 266 17.86 -6.20 -1.89
CA PRO A 266 18.31 -5.39 -3.02
C PRO A 266 17.15 -4.59 -3.64
N ALA A 267 16.87 -3.43 -3.09
CA ALA A 267 15.87 -2.49 -3.59
C ALA A 267 16.25 -1.05 -3.24
N ASP A 268 15.87 -0.10 -4.09
CA ASP A 268 15.93 1.34 -3.82
C ASP A 268 14.51 1.91 -3.78
N VAL A 269 14.26 2.81 -2.84
CA VAL A 269 12.97 3.50 -2.72
C VAL A 269 13.04 4.83 -3.46
N LYS A 270 12.28 4.98 -4.53
CA LYS A 270 12.28 6.19 -5.36
C LYS A 270 11.35 7.26 -4.81
N LEU A 271 10.22 6.85 -4.26
CA LEU A 271 9.22 7.78 -3.73
C LEU A 271 8.46 7.15 -2.57
N TYR A 272 8.10 7.97 -1.59
CA TYR A 272 7.16 7.66 -0.52
C TYR A 272 6.08 8.73 -0.42
N ASN A 273 4.84 8.31 -0.17
CA ASN A 273 3.72 9.23 0.02
C ASN A 273 2.68 8.70 1.03
N VAL A 274 2.07 9.61 1.78
CA VAL A 274 0.83 9.41 2.52
C VAL A 274 -0.31 10.05 1.71
N VAL A 275 -1.32 9.26 1.35
CA VAL A 275 -2.43 9.73 0.51
C VAL A 275 -3.46 10.46 1.36
N VAL A 276 -3.55 11.76 1.20
CA VAL A 276 -4.57 12.62 1.84
C VAL A 276 -5.62 13.14 0.84
N ASP A 277 -5.39 12.89 -0.46
CA ASP A 277 -6.28 13.31 -1.54
C ASP A 277 -7.36 12.25 -1.83
N HIS A 278 -8.26 12.55 -2.75
CA HIS A 278 -9.32 11.64 -3.19
C HIS A 278 -10.30 11.20 -2.09
N ASP A 279 -10.58 12.09 -1.14
CA ASP A 279 -11.47 11.85 0.00
C ASP A 279 -11.02 10.66 0.90
N ALA A 280 -9.72 10.37 0.95
CA ALA A 280 -9.17 9.23 1.69
C ALA A 280 -9.61 9.20 3.16
N GLU A 281 -9.72 10.37 3.80
CA GLU A 281 -10.21 10.57 5.16
C GLU A 281 -11.67 10.14 5.38
N ASN A 282 -12.45 10.04 4.30
CA ASN A 282 -13.84 9.59 4.33
C ASN A 282 -13.98 8.08 4.03
N ALA A 283 -12.89 7.42 3.65
CA ALA A 283 -12.87 6.00 3.37
C ALA A 283 -12.50 5.14 4.57
N SER A 284 -11.59 5.62 5.42
CA SER A 284 -11.08 4.91 6.60
C SER A 284 -10.64 5.91 7.66
N ASP A 285 -10.45 5.44 8.89
CA ASP A 285 -9.76 6.15 9.96
C ASP A 285 -8.22 6.10 9.82
N HIS A 286 -7.75 5.42 8.78
CA HIS A 286 -6.37 5.41 8.34
C HIS A 286 -6.22 5.97 6.93
N LEU A 287 -5.07 6.59 6.67
CA LEU A 287 -4.69 7.05 5.34
C LEU A 287 -3.78 6.00 4.67
N PRO A 288 -3.97 5.69 3.38
CA PRO A 288 -3.08 4.78 2.69
C PRO A 288 -1.69 5.39 2.51
N ILE A 289 -0.67 4.55 2.59
CA ILE A 289 0.70 4.90 2.26
C ILE A 289 1.18 4.09 1.06
N TYR A 290 2.03 4.66 0.23
CA TYR A 290 2.68 3.91 -0.83
C TYR A 290 4.15 4.28 -1.01
N ALA A 291 4.88 3.36 -1.60
CA ALA A 291 6.25 3.56 -2.02
C ALA A 291 6.45 3.05 -3.45
N ASP A 292 7.18 3.80 -4.25
CA ASP A 292 7.64 3.43 -5.57
C ASP A 292 9.06 2.87 -5.45
N ILE A 293 9.27 1.67 -5.98
CA ILE A 293 10.43 0.82 -5.72
C ILE A 293 11.12 0.46 -7.04
N ASP A 294 12.44 0.60 -7.05
CA ASP A 294 13.34 0.06 -8.07
C ASP A 294 13.90 -1.28 -7.50
N LEU A 295 13.53 -2.39 -8.13
CA LEU A 295 13.99 -3.74 -7.79
C LEU A 295 15.38 -3.98 -8.42
N LYS A 296 16.36 -4.49 -7.64
CA LYS A 296 17.73 -4.69 -8.14
C LYS A 296 18.03 -6.14 -8.48
#